data_e3445c2c5d2c9b4dae3d15c3511293b7
#
_entry.id   e3445c2c5d2c9b4dae3d15c3511293b7
#
_cell.length_a   1.000
_cell.length_b   1.000
_cell.length_c   1.000
_cell.angle_alpha   90.00
_cell.angle_beta   90.00
_cell.angle_gamma   90.00
#
_symmetry.space_group_name_H-M   'P 1'
#
loop_
_entity.id
_entity.type
_entity.pdbx_description
1 polymer ?
#
loop_
_entity_poly.entity_id
_entity_poly.type
_entity_poly.pdbx_seq_one_letter_code
_entity_poly.pdbx_strand_id
1 'polypeptide(L)'
;MEAIDLYHPARVDPAVPYEDTIGAVADLIKEGKVRYLGISEANADQIRKAHSVHPVTALQIEYSLATRMIEPKILPLARELGIGIVAYGVMSRGLLTADVTVKYGPEDFRAYLPRFQGDNFAKNMEKVNLLQKMASEKGCTAAQLSIAWALSKGQDIVPLIGTSNRTRLSQNLKALEIALSADEISKLDRAFTDGTIAGDRYPTQQMGIVAK
;
A
#
# COMPACT_ATOMS: atom_id res chain seq x y z
N MET A 1 -1.57 -24.18 15.96
CA MET A 1 -2.22 -23.63 14.76
C MET A 1 -2.30 -24.77 13.77
N GLU A 2 -3.48 -25.15 13.34
CA GLU A 2 -3.64 -26.30 12.43
C GLU A 2 -3.37 -25.94 10.97
N ALA A 3 -3.70 -24.71 10.56
CA ALA A 3 -3.44 -24.19 9.21
C ALA A 3 -3.22 -22.67 9.24
N ILE A 4 -2.56 -22.16 8.20
CA ILE A 4 -2.42 -20.73 7.92
C ILE A 4 -3.61 -20.28 7.08
N ASP A 5 -4.32 -19.24 7.50
CA ASP A 5 -5.50 -18.78 6.76
C ASP A 5 -5.12 -18.16 5.40
N LEU A 6 -4.13 -17.27 5.36
CA LEU A 6 -3.68 -16.61 4.14
C LEU A 6 -2.15 -16.52 4.13
N TYR A 7 -1.51 -17.15 3.16
CA TYR A 7 -0.06 -17.13 3.01
C TYR A 7 0.36 -16.30 1.82
N HIS A 8 1.26 -15.34 2.05
CA HIS A 8 1.83 -14.47 1.02
C HIS A 8 3.33 -14.77 0.85
N PRO A 9 3.80 -15.38 -0.25
CA PRO A 9 5.20 -15.26 -0.64
C PRO A 9 5.56 -13.78 -0.79
N ALA A 10 6.60 -13.34 -0.08
CA ALA A 10 7.00 -11.94 -0.08
C ALA A 10 7.79 -11.62 -1.35
N ARG A 11 7.24 -10.79 -2.22
CA ARG A 11 7.81 -10.32 -3.48
C ARG A 11 8.14 -11.44 -4.46
N VAL A 12 8.29 -11.08 -5.73
CA VAL A 12 8.68 -12.03 -6.77
C VAL A 12 10.21 -12.13 -6.81
N ASP A 13 10.74 -13.34 -6.67
CA ASP A 13 12.17 -13.61 -6.87
C ASP A 13 12.44 -13.76 -8.36
N PRO A 14 13.26 -12.89 -8.98
CA PRO A 14 13.57 -12.98 -10.40
C PRO A 14 14.44 -14.21 -10.78
N ALA A 15 15.02 -14.89 -9.80
CA ALA A 15 15.83 -16.09 -10.03
C ALA A 15 15.02 -17.39 -10.07
N VAL A 16 13.73 -17.34 -9.68
CA VAL A 16 12.84 -18.50 -9.64
C VAL A 16 11.63 -18.24 -10.53
N PRO A 17 11.22 -19.16 -11.41
CA PRO A 17 9.97 -19.06 -12.15
C PRO A 17 8.81 -18.83 -11.17
N TYR A 18 8.03 -17.79 -11.43
CA TYR A 18 7.00 -17.39 -10.45
C TYR A 18 5.94 -18.47 -10.28
N GLU A 19 5.65 -19.20 -11.36
CA GLU A 19 4.74 -20.33 -11.40
C GLU A 19 5.18 -21.45 -10.43
N ASP A 20 6.48 -21.69 -10.26
CA ASP A 20 7.01 -22.70 -9.32
C ASP A 20 6.77 -22.28 -7.88
N THR A 21 6.97 -21.00 -7.57
CA THR A 21 6.67 -20.44 -6.25
C THR A 21 5.18 -20.60 -5.92
N ILE A 22 4.30 -20.29 -6.85
CA ILE A 22 2.86 -20.42 -6.68
C ILE A 22 2.44 -21.88 -6.58
N GLY A 23 3.04 -22.77 -7.39
CA GLY A 23 2.81 -24.22 -7.36
C GLY A 23 3.13 -24.82 -5.98
N ALA A 24 4.26 -24.42 -5.37
CA ALA A 24 4.63 -24.86 -4.04
C ALA A 24 3.58 -24.46 -2.97
N VAL A 25 3.02 -23.26 -3.06
CA VAL A 25 1.94 -22.83 -2.14
C VAL A 25 0.65 -23.59 -2.42
N ALA A 26 0.33 -23.87 -3.70
CA ALA A 26 -0.82 -24.66 -4.08
C ALA A 26 -0.74 -26.09 -3.51
N ASP A 27 0.44 -26.69 -3.45
CA ASP A 27 0.64 -27.99 -2.81
C ASP A 27 0.41 -27.92 -1.28
N LEU A 28 0.86 -26.87 -0.59
CA LEU A 28 0.54 -26.62 0.81
C LEU A 28 -0.98 -26.46 1.07
N ILE A 29 -1.70 -25.90 0.11
CA ILE A 29 -3.16 -25.78 0.18
C ILE A 29 -3.81 -27.16 0.04
N LYS A 30 -3.36 -27.99 -0.90
CA LYS A 30 -3.85 -29.39 -1.06
C LYS A 30 -3.60 -30.23 0.21
N GLU A 31 -2.48 -29.99 0.89
CA GLU A 31 -2.13 -30.64 2.15
C GLU A 31 -2.92 -30.10 3.36
N GLY A 32 -3.73 -29.06 3.18
CA GLY A 32 -4.51 -28.44 4.25
C GLY A 32 -3.70 -27.57 5.22
N LYS A 33 -2.43 -27.26 4.90
CA LYS A 33 -1.54 -26.43 5.72
C LYS A 33 -1.79 -24.94 5.52
N VAL A 34 -2.29 -24.54 4.36
CA VAL A 34 -2.65 -23.18 3.97
C VAL A 34 -4.08 -23.21 3.44
N ARG A 35 -4.89 -22.18 3.76
CA ARG A 35 -6.27 -22.09 3.25
C ARG A 35 -6.34 -21.29 1.97
N TYR A 36 -5.65 -20.14 1.92
CA TYR A 36 -5.72 -19.19 0.81
C TYR A 36 -4.35 -18.70 0.39
N LEU A 37 -4.18 -18.54 -0.93
CA LEU A 37 -2.99 -17.93 -1.54
C LEU A 37 -3.14 -16.41 -1.62
N GLY A 38 -2.18 -15.68 -1.06
CA GLY A 38 -1.90 -14.28 -1.38
C GLY A 38 -0.62 -14.13 -2.19
N ILE A 39 -0.45 -12.97 -2.81
CA ILE A 39 0.79 -12.59 -3.51
C ILE A 39 1.21 -11.18 -3.09
N SER A 40 2.45 -10.78 -3.35
CA SER A 40 2.99 -9.48 -2.93
C SER A 40 3.76 -8.80 -4.06
N GLU A 41 3.50 -7.49 -4.27
CA GLU A 41 4.23 -6.62 -5.20
C GLU A 41 4.39 -7.22 -6.62
N ALA A 42 3.37 -7.93 -7.09
CA ALA A 42 3.32 -8.52 -8.44
C ALA A 42 2.76 -7.49 -9.44
N ASN A 43 3.36 -7.41 -10.62
CA ASN A 43 2.82 -6.66 -11.75
C ASN A 43 1.65 -7.41 -12.44
N ALA A 44 0.98 -6.78 -13.40
CA ALA A 44 -0.21 -7.35 -14.03
C ALA A 44 0.03 -8.72 -14.70
N ASP A 45 1.18 -8.92 -15.36
CA ASP A 45 1.51 -10.18 -16.01
C ASP A 45 1.79 -11.28 -14.97
N GLN A 46 2.50 -10.95 -13.89
CA GLN A 46 2.76 -11.85 -12.78
C GLN A 46 1.47 -12.24 -12.05
N ILE A 47 0.52 -11.31 -11.87
CA ILE A 47 -0.79 -11.60 -11.29
C ILE A 47 -1.55 -12.62 -12.15
N ARG A 48 -1.61 -12.42 -13.47
CA ARG A 48 -2.26 -13.37 -14.40
C ARG A 48 -1.61 -14.74 -14.36
N LYS A 49 -0.28 -14.82 -14.39
CA LYS A 49 0.47 -16.07 -14.28
C LYS A 49 0.19 -16.78 -12.96
N ALA A 50 0.29 -16.08 -11.83
CA ALA A 50 -0.01 -16.65 -10.52
C ALA A 50 -1.43 -17.19 -10.45
N HIS A 51 -2.42 -16.41 -10.90
CA HIS A 51 -3.83 -16.79 -10.88
C HIS A 51 -4.15 -17.97 -11.78
N SER A 52 -3.40 -18.17 -12.88
CA SER A 52 -3.56 -19.32 -13.77
C SER A 52 -3.05 -20.63 -13.16
N VAL A 53 -2.08 -20.58 -12.23
CA VAL A 53 -1.57 -21.76 -11.51
C VAL A 53 -2.52 -22.13 -10.35
N HIS A 54 -2.92 -21.15 -9.57
CA HIS A 54 -3.87 -21.31 -8.47
C HIS A 54 -4.63 -19.99 -8.22
N PRO A 55 -5.94 -20.03 -7.91
CA PRO A 55 -6.70 -18.82 -7.59
C PRO A 55 -6.02 -17.99 -6.50
N VAL A 56 -5.71 -16.75 -6.81
CA VAL A 56 -5.15 -15.78 -5.87
C VAL A 56 -6.29 -15.08 -5.15
N THR A 57 -6.25 -15.05 -3.81
CA THR A 57 -7.27 -14.42 -2.98
C THR A 57 -6.96 -12.95 -2.70
N ALA A 58 -5.69 -12.61 -2.46
CA ALA A 58 -5.30 -11.25 -2.09
C ALA A 58 -3.94 -10.86 -2.69
N LEU A 59 -3.82 -9.57 -3.05
CA LEU A 59 -2.56 -8.93 -3.46
C LEU A 59 -2.15 -7.90 -2.41
N GLN A 60 -1.01 -8.11 -1.74
CA GLN A 60 -0.40 -7.11 -0.88
C GLN A 60 0.49 -6.20 -1.74
N ILE A 61 0.10 -4.92 -1.85
CA ILE A 61 0.79 -3.95 -2.70
C ILE A 61 0.71 -2.55 -2.10
N GLU A 62 1.72 -1.70 -2.37
CA GLU A 62 1.68 -0.31 -1.90
C GLU A 62 0.58 0.47 -2.61
N TYR A 63 -0.34 1.03 -1.82
CA TYR A 63 -1.39 1.90 -2.32
C TYR A 63 -1.74 3.00 -1.32
N SER A 64 -1.64 4.25 -1.75
CA SER A 64 -1.87 5.43 -0.92
C SER A 64 -2.02 6.68 -1.79
N LEU A 65 -2.36 7.82 -1.20
CA LEU A 65 -2.28 9.13 -1.86
C LEU A 65 -0.88 9.41 -2.46
N ALA A 66 0.18 8.84 -1.87
CA ALA A 66 1.55 9.01 -2.35
C ALA A 66 1.98 7.99 -3.43
N THR A 67 1.20 6.95 -3.65
CA THR A 67 1.55 5.84 -4.56
C THR A 67 0.29 5.32 -5.21
N ARG A 68 0.04 5.71 -6.45
CA ARG A 68 -1.21 5.41 -7.18
C ARG A 68 -1.00 4.56 -8.44
N MET A 69 0.21 4.06 -8.64
CA MET A 69 0.64 3.34 -9.83
C MET A 69 -0.18 2.07 -10.13
N ILE A 70 -0.92 1.53 -9.15
CA ILE A 70 -1.77 0.35 -9.36
C ILE A 70 -3.08 0.65 -10.11
N GLU A 71 -3.55 1.92 -10.09
CA GLU A 71 -4.87 2.31 -10.59
C GLU A 71 -5.09 2.04 -12.08
N PRO A 72 -4.11 2.26 -12.99
CA PRO A 72 -4.38 2.11 -14.42
C PRO A 72 -4.45 0.66 -14.89
N LYS A 73 -3.78 -0.29 -14.23
CA LYS A 73 -3.67 -1.68 -14.73
C LYS A 73 -3.92 -2.74 -13.66
N ILE A 74 -3.24 -2.62 -12.50
CA ILE A 74 -3.24 -3.66 -11.47
C ILE A 74 -4.59 -3.72 -10.76
N LEU A 75 -5.12 -2.59 -10.34
CA LEU A 75 -6.40 -2.54 -9.61
C LEU A 75 -7.59 -3.02 -10.47
N PRO A 76 -7.75 -2.60 -11.74
CA PRO A 76 -8.78 -3.17 -12.61
C PRO A 76 -8.63 -4.69 -12.81
N LEU A 77 -7.40 -5.17 -13.00
CA LEU A 77 -7.13 -6.60 -13.15
C LEU A 77 -7.46 -7.38 -11.88
N ALA A 78 -7.09 -6.88 -10.71
CA ALA A 78 -7.41 -7.51 -9.44
C ALA A 78 -8.93 -7.66 -9.28
N ARG A 79 -9.70 -6.63 -9.63
CA ARG A 79 -11.17 -6.65 -9.62
C ARG A 79 -11.76 -7.62 -10.64
N GLU A 80 -11.21 -7.67 -11.86
CA GLU A 80 -11.60 -8.65 -12.89
C GLU A 80 -11.46 -10.09 -12.37
N LEU A 81 -10.39 -10.37 -11.62
CA LEU A 81 -10.07 -11.70 -11.10
C LEU A 81 -10.64 -11.98 -9.69
N GLY A 82 -11.35 -11.06 -9.08
CA GLY A 82 -11.89 -11.20 -7.72
C GLY A 82 -10.83 -11.20 -6.62
N ILE A 83 -9.67 -10.54 -6.85
CA ILE A 83 -8.54 -10.47 -5.91
C ILE A 83 -8.69 -9.22 -5.03
N GLY A 84 -8.70 -9.41 -3.71
CA GLY A 84 -8.68 -8.31 -2.74
C GLY A 84 -7.31 -7.62 -2.67
N ILE A 85 -7.30 -6.32 -2.39
CA ILE A 85 -6.07 -5.54 -2.21
C ILE A 85 -5.78 -5.34 -0.73
N VAL A 86 -4.63 -5.83 -0.26
CA VAL A 86 -4.06 -5.49 1.04
C VAL A 86 -3.09 -4.32 0.83
N ALA A 87 -3.63 -3.11 1.02
CA ALA A 87 -2.92 -1.87 0.75
C ALA A 87 -1.93 -1.54 1.86
N TYR A 88 -0.64 -1.76 1.67
CA TYR A 88 0.36 -1.31 2.62
C TYR A 88 0.88 0.10 2.29
N GLY A 89 1.56 0.70 3.25
CA GLY A 89 2.13 2.04 3.07
C GLY A 89 1.10 3.16 2.91
N VAL A 90 -0.12 2.97 3.40
CA VAL A 90 -1.24 3.93 3.26
C VAL A 90 -0.87 5.33 3.76
N MET A 91 -0.03 5.42 4.79
CA MET A 91 0.52 6.68 5.30
C MET A 91 1.92 7.00 4.74
N SER A 92 2.38 6.29 3.70
CA SER A 92 3.71 6.44 3.08
C SER A 92 4.84 6.49 4.13
N ARG A 93 4.89 5.50 5.02
CA ARG A 93 5.87 5.38 6.14
C ARG A 93 5.90 6.60 7.06
N GLY A 94 4.76 7.26 7.23
CA GLY A 94 4.61 8.45 8.05
C GLY A 94 4.74 9.77 7.29
N LEU A 95 5.08 9.78 6.01
CA LEU A 95 5.14 11.01 5.21
C LEU A 95 3.77 11.74 5.19
N LEU A 96 2.68 11.00 5.09
CA LEU A 96 1.31 11.54 5.05
C LEU A 96 0.71 11.70 6.46
N THR A 97 1.55 11.97 7.46
CA THR A 97 1.11 12.27 8.83
C THR A 97 1.58 13.67 9.24
N ALA A 98 1.08 14.18 10.36
CA ALA A 98 1.53 15.46 10.91
C ALA A 98 2.91 15.39 11.59
N ASP A 99 3.39 14.18 11.90
CA ASP A 99 4.58 13.94 12.72
C ASP A 99 5.85 13.70 11.89
N VAL A 100 5.97 14.33 10.73
CA VAL A 100 7.14 14.15 9.86
C VAL A 100 8.31 14.98 10.37
N THR A 101 9.45 14.34 10.64
CA THR A 101 10.69 15.02 11.05
C THR A 101 11.60 15.27 9.85
N VAL A 102 12.37 16.37 9.90
CA VAL A 102 13.30 16.78 8.82
C VAL A 102 14.50 15.85 8.71
N LYS A 103 14.89 15.17 9.81
CA LYS A 103 16.05 14.26 9.84
C LYS A 103 15.71 13.00 10.62
N TYR A 104 15.99 11.87 10.01
CA TYR A 104 15.95 10.56 10.63
C TYR A 104 17.37 10.09 10.92
N GLY A 105 17.59 9.42 12.06
CA GLY A 105 18.88 8.81 12.38
C GLY A 105 19.24 7.67 11.42
N PRO A 106 20.52 7.26 11.38
CA PRO A 106 20.99 6.20 10.46
C PRO A 106 20.33 4.85 10.70
N GLU A 107 19.78 4.60 11.89
CA GLU A 107 19.03 3.37 12.20
C GLU A 107 17.59 3.40 11.69
N ASP A 108 17.10 4.55 11.24
CA ASP A 108 15.76 4.67 10.70
C ASP A 108 15.77 4.48 9.18
N PHE A 109 15.05 3.47 8.70
CA PHE A 109 14.97 3.17 7.28
C PHE A 109 14.57 4.37 6.41
N ARG A 110 13.79 5.31 6.95
CA ARG A 110 13.37 6.54 6.24
C ARG A 110 14.54 7.45 5.88
N ALA A 111 15.66 7.37 6.60
CA ALA A 111 16.89 8.10 6.25
C ALA A 111 17.44 7.72 4.86
N TYR A 112 17.05 6.57 4.32
CA TYR A 112 17.53 6.05 3.03
C TYR A 112 16.48 6.12 1.92
N LEU A 113 15.24 6.53 2.25
CA LEU A 113 14.16 6.59 1.26
C LEU A 113 14.20 7.90 0.48
N PRO A 114 14.16 7.86 -0.87
CA PRO A 114 14.26 9.06 -1.71
C PRO A 114 13.21 10.13 -1.39
N ARG A 115 12.00 9.75 -0.98
CA ARG A 115 10.90 10.67 -0.60
C ARG A 115 11.19 11.53 0.62
N PHE A 116 12.15 11.12 1.47
CA PHE A 116 12.50 11.79 2.72
C PHE A 116 13.81 12.57 2.64
N GLN A 117 14.40 12.73 1.45
CA GLN A 117 15.71 13.33 1.28
C GLN A 117 15.68 14.61 0.45
N GLY A 118 16.53 15.58 0.85
CA GLY A 118 16.86 16.78 0.09
C GLY A 118 15.64 17.51 -0.48
N ASP A 119 15.71 17.87 -1.74
CA ASP A 119 14.66 18.61 -2.46
C ASP A 119 13.36 17.81 -2.59
N ASN A 120 13.43 16.47 -2.65
CA ASN A 120 12.23 15.64 -2.66
C ASN A 120 11.42 15.84 -1.38
N PHE A 121 12.09 15.85 -0.23
CA PHE A 121 11.42 16.04 1.05
C PHE A 121 10.76 17.42 1.12
N ALA A 122 11.47 18.49 0.70
CA ALA A 122 10.92 19.84 0.71
C ALA A 122 9.65 19.95 -0.15
N LYS A 123 9.67 19.43 -1.39
CA LYS A 123 8.51 19.38 -2.28
C LYS A 123 7.36 18.56 -1.71
N ASN A 124 7.67 17.41 -1.07
CA ASN A 124 6.67 16.55 -0.48
C ASN A 124 5.99 17.22 0.72
N MET A 125 6.71 18.03 1.50
CA MET A 125 6.12 18.79 2.60
C MET A 125 5.06 19.79 2.18
N GLU A 126 5.14 20.35 0.97
CA GLU A 126 4.05 21.20 0.42
C GLU A 126 2.75 20.38 0.29
N LYS A 127 2.86 19.14 -0.20
CA LYS A 127 1.71 18.22 -0.33
C LYS A 127 1.19 17.74 1.03
N VAL A 128 2.10 17.47 1.98
CA VAL A 128 1.73 17.13 3.36
C VAL A 128 0.95 18.26 4.02
N ASN A 129 1.42 19.51 3.87
CA ASN A 129 0.72 20.70 4.40
C ASN A 129 -0.68 20.86 3.79
N LEU A 130 -0.82 20.62 2.47
CA LEU A 130 -2.13 20.62 1.82
C LEU A 130 -3.04 19.53 2.39
N LEU A 131 -2.53 18.31 2.58
CA LEU A 131 -3.30 17.21 3.19
C LEU A 131 -3.72 17.53 4.62
N GLN A 132 -2.85 18.12 5.42
CA GLN A 132 -3.15 18.56 6.78
C GLN A 132 -4.28 19.60 6.80
N LYS A 133 -4.24 20.59 5.88
CA LYS A 133 -5.31 21.58 5.73
C LYS A 133 -6.63 20.91 5.40
N MET A 134 -6.66 20.01 4.41
CA MET A 134 -7.89 19.28 4.04
C MET A 134 -8.40 18.40 5.20
N ALA A 135 -7.50 17.77 5.95
CA ALA A 135 -7.86 16.98 7.12
C ALA A 135 -8.45 17.83 8.24
N SER A 136 -7.88 19.01 8.49
CA SER A 136 -8.38 19.98 9.47
C SER A 136 -9.78 20.48 9.10
N GLU A 137 -10.01 20.80 7.81
CA GLU A 137 -11.34 21.18 7.30
C GLU A 137 -12.38 20.06 7.48
N LYS A 138 -11.94 18.79 7.41
CA LYS A 138 -12.79 17.61 7.65
C LYS A 138 -12.94 17.27 9.14
N GLY A 139 -12.19 17.90 10.04
CA GLY A 139 -12.22 17.61 11.47
C GLY A 139 -11.48 16.31 11.84
N CYS A 140 -10.49 15.90 11.07
CA CYS A 140 -9.69 14.70 11.31
C CYS A 140 -8.19 14.95 11.15
N THR A 141 -7.35 13.93 11.42
CA THR A 141 -5.91 14.02 11.17
C THR A 141 -5.56 13.64 9.74
N ALA A 142 -4.41 14.09 9.23
CA ALA A 142 -3.91 13.71 7.90
C ALA A 142 -3.75 12.18 7.74
N ALA A 143 -3.31 11.49 8.80
CA ALA A 143 -3.26 10.03 8.85
C ALA A 143 -4.65 9.40 8.66
N GLN A 144 -5.64 9.86 9.41
CA GLN A 144 -7.01 9.40 9.30
C GLN A 144 -7.61 9.68 7.91
N LEU A 145 -7.36 10.87 7.35
CA LEU A 145 -7.82 11.23 6.01
C LEU A 145 -7.18 10.33 4.94
N SER A 146 -5.89 10.01 5.07
CA SER A 146 -5.18 9.08 4.15
C SER A 146 -5.77 7.67 4.21
N ILE A 147 -6.10 7.18 5.40
CA ILE A 147 -6.72 5.86 5.59
C ILE A 147 -8.15 5.86 5.03
N ALA A 148 -8.96 6.88 5.35
CA ALA A 148 -10.33 7.01 4.87
C ALA A 148 -10.38 7.12 3.33
N TRP A 149 -9.40 7.82 2.72
CA TRP A 149 -9.26 7.85 1.27
C TRP A 149 -9.00 6.46 0.68
N ALA A 150 -8.09 5.67 1.25
CA ALA A 150 -7.82 4.33 0.76
C ALA A 150 -9.06 3.43 0.87
N LEU A 151 -9.79 3.51 1.99
CA LEU A 151 -11.07 2.80 2.19
C LEU A 151 -12.14 3.23 1.18
N SER A 152 -12.16 4.50 0.77
CA SER A 152 -13.15 5.02 -0.18
C SER A 152 -12.97 4.49 -1.61
N LYS A 153 -11.84 3.83 -1.91
CA LYS A 153 -11.54 3.31 -3.25
C LYS A 153 -12.23 1.99 -3.58
N GLY A 154 -12.80 1.30 -2.60
CA GLY A 154 -13.58 0.08 -2.82
C GLY A 154 -13.62 -0.81 -1.59
N GLN A 155 -14.63 -1.67 -1.51
CA GLN A 155 -14.76 -2.68 -0.44
C GLN A 155 -13.74 -3.82 -0.58
N ASP A 156 -13.11 -3.91 -1.72
CA ASP A 156 -12.02 -4.84 -2.06
C ASP A 156 -10.65 -4.37 -1.56
N ILE A 157 -10.58 -3.20 -0.90
CA ILE A 157 -9.31 -2.62 -0.41
C ILE A 157 -9.27 -2.64 1.12
N VAL A 158 -8.28 -3.34 1.67
CA VAL A 158 -8.02 -3.44 3.10
C VAL A 158 -6.72 -2.71 3.43
N PRO A 159 -6.77 -1.52 4.06
CA PRO A 159 -5.58 -0.79 4.48
C PRO A 159 -4.82 -1.53 5.59
N LEU A 160 -3.51 -1.71 5.40
CA LEU A 160 -2.61 -2.28 6.39
C LEU A 160 -1.90 -1.16 7.14
N ILE A 161 -2.20 -1.02 8.43
CA ILE A 161 -1.70 0.07 9.29
C ILE A 161 -0.60 -0.44 10.21
N GLY A 162 0.64 -0.03 9.93
CA GLY A 162 1.78 -0.33 10.80
C GLY A 162 1.93 0.72 11.89
N THR A 163 1.94 0.29 13.17
CA THR A 163 2.23 1.14 14.32
C THR A 163 2.73 0.32 15.50
N SER A 164 3.66 0.88 16.28
CA SER A 164 4.10 0.33 17.56
C SER A 164 3.46 1.05 18.76
N ASN A 165 2.59 2.04 18.53
CA ASN A 165 1.98 2.87 19.56
C ASN A 165 0.47 2.63 19.64
N ARG A 166 -0.03 2.17 20.79
CA ARG A 166 -1.45 1.85 21.01
C ARG A 166 -2.36 3.08 20.85
N THR A 167 -1.92 4.25 21.29
CA THR A 167 -2.71 5.49 21.15
C THR A 167 -2.87 5.85 19.67
N ARG A 168 -1.78 5.76 18.88
CA ARG A 168 -1.83 5.96 17.42
C ARG A 168 -2.71 4.92 16.73
N LEU A 169 -2.68 3.66 17.16
CA LEU A 169 -3.59 2.64 16.62
C LEU A 169 -5.05 3.04 16.84
N SER A 170 -5.43 3.37 18.07
CA SER A 170 -6.80 3.80 18.40
C SER A 170 -7.22 5.05 17.64
N GLN A 171 -6.30 6.01 17.43
CA GLN A 171 -6.56 7.19 16.62
C GLN A 171 -6.78 6.82 15.14
N ASN A 172 -5.94 5.96 14.57
CA ASN A 172 -6.04 5.54 13.17
C ASN A 172 -7.32 4.75 12.88
N LEU A 173 -7.78 3.93 13.84
CA LEU A 173 -9.05 3.19 13.71
C LEU A 173 -10.28 4.10 13.57
N LYS A 174 -10.24 5.33 14.08
CA LYS A 174 -11.30 6.31 13.86
C LYS A 174 -11.49 6.72 12.40
N ALA A 175 -10.52 6.41 11.52
CA ALA A 175 -10.69 6.58 10.07
C ALA A 175 -11.86 5.77 9.51
N LEU A 176 -12.28 4.68 10.15
CA LEU A 176 -13.45 3.88 9.78
C LEU A 176 -14.78 4.64 9.94
N GLU A 177 -14.79 5.69 10.76
CA GLU A 177 -15.96 6.53 11.02
C GLU A 177 -16.04 7.74 10.05
N ILE A 178 -15.00 7.94 9.22
CA ILE A 178 -14.90 9.09 8.32
C ILE A 178 -15.52 8.74 6.97
N ALA A 179 -16.71 9.24 6.72
CA ALA A 179 -17.34 9.19 5.40
C ALA A 179 -16.81 10.35 4.52
N LEU A 180 -16.24 10.04 3.37
CA LEU A 180 -15.82 11.02 2.36
C LEU A 180 -16.90 11.15 1.29
N SER A 181 -17.31 12.37 0.99
CA SER A 181 -18.17 12.66 -0.16
C SER A 181 -17.41 12.48 -1.48
N ALA A 182 -18.13 12.31 -2.58
CA ALA A 182 -17.53 12.22 -3.92
C ALA A 182 -16.67 13.46 -4.26
N ASP A 183 -17.06 14.62 -3.77
CA ASP A 183 -16.35 15.89 -3.96
C ASP A 183 -15.02 15.92 -3.19
N GLU A 184 -15.02 15.44 -1.95
CA GLU A 184 -13.81 15.33 -1.12
C GLU A 184 -12.84 14.32 -1.71
N ILE A 185 -13.31 13.14 -2.15
CA ILE A 185 -12.50 12.13 -2.84
C ILE A 185 -11.90 12.74 -4.11
N SER A 186 -12.70 13.43 -4.93
CA SER A 186 -12.24 14.07 -6.16
C SER A 186 -11.20 15.17 -5.90
N LYS A 187 -11.32 15.94 -4.82
CA LYS A 187 -10.33 16.95 -4.42
C LYS A 187 -9.00 16.29 -4.03
N LEU A 188 -9.06 15.21 -3.23
CA LEU A 188 -7.87 14.43 -2.86
C LEU A 188 -7.20 13.81 -4.09
N ASP A 189 -7.98 13.21 -5.00
CA ASP A 189 -7.48 12.60 -6.22
C ASP A 189 -6.77 13.60 -7.13
N ARG A 190 -7.28 14.81 -7.26
CA ARG A 190 -6.63 15.89 -8.03
C ARG A 190 -5.39 16.45 -7.34
N ALA A 191 -5.40 16.53 -6.01
CA ALA A 191 -4.25 17.03 -5.25
C ALA A 191 -3.07 16.06 -5.23
N PHE A 192 -3.36 14.76 -5.33
CA PHE A 192 -2.40 13.65 -5.24
C PHE A 192 -2.50 12.73 -6.47
N THR A 193 -2.32 13.29 -7.66
CA THR A 193 -2.18 12.49 -8.88
C THR A 193 -0.88 11.67 -8.83
N ASP A 194 -0.82 10.60 -9.59
CA ASP A 194 0.40 9.78 -9.69
C ASP A 194 1.61 10.63 -10.11
N GLY A 195 2.77 10.40 -9.49
CA GLY A 195 3.96 11.21 -9.70
C GLY A 195 4.00 12.56 -8.95
N THR A 196 2.95 12.95 -8.22
CA THR A 196 2.93 14.21 -7.44
C THR A 196 3.90 14.20 -6.26
N ILE A 197 4.12 13.03 -5.65
CA ILE A 197 5.10 12.86 -4.58
C ILE A 197 6.47 12.61 -5.19
N ALA A 198 7.42 13.49 -4.89
CA ALA A 198 8.78 13.45 -5.42
C ALA A 198 9.59 12.31 -4.80
N GLY A 199 10.38 11.63 -5.62
CA GLY A 199 11.24 10.52 -5.24
C GLY A 199 10.54 9.16 -5.29
N ASP A 200 11.36 8.15 -5.60
CA ASP A 200 10.91 6.75 -5.66
C ASP A 200 10.49 6.21 -4.28
N ARG A 201 9.68 5.15 -4.29
CA ARG A 201 9.21 4.46 -3.08
C ARG A 201 10.36 3.85 -2.28
N TYR A 202 11.39 3.39 -2.97
CA TYR A 202 12.57 2.71 -2.43
C TYR A 202 13.83 3.22 -3.12
N PRO A 203 15.03 2.99 -2.55
CA PRO A 203 16.30 3.17 -3.24
C PRO A 203 16.36 2.36 -4.54
N THR A 204 17.10 2.84 -5.53
CA THR A 204 17.18 2.27 -6.88
C THR A 204 17.42 0.75 -6.89
N GLN A 205 18.27 0.25 -5.99
CA GLN A 205 18.59 -1.17 -5.89
C GLN A 205 17.37 -2.05 -5.52
N GLN A 206 16.40 -1.47 -4.82
CA GLN A 206 15.18 -2.17 -4.40
C GLN A 206 14.01 -1.98 -5.37
N MET A 207 14.09 -1.03 -6.29
CA MET A 207 13.03 -0.78 -7.27
C MET A 207 12.86 -1.92 -8.30
N GLY A 208 13.86 -2.80 -8.42
CA GLY A 208 13.80 -3.97 -9.32
C GLY A 208 12.88 -5.11 -8.85
N ILE A 209 12.54 -5.14 -7.55
CA ILE A 209 11.78 -6.22 -6.92
C ILE A 209 10.39 -5.79 -6.42
N VAL A 210 9.91 -4.65 -6.88
CA VAL A 210 8.57 -4.13 -6.58
C VAL A 210 7.80 -3.88 -7.88
N ALA A 211 6.47 -3.93 -7.80
CA ALA A 211 5.60 -3.65 -8.94
C ALA A 211 5.84 -2.23 -9.50
N LYS A 212 5.69 -2.10 -10.82
CA LYS A 212 5.81 -0.84 -11.58
C LYS A 212 4.58 -0.65 -12.44
#